data_1dec18572b3f0d752db35fc18fa22dba
#
_entry.id   1dec18572b3f0d752db35fc18fa22dba
#
_cell.length_a   1.000
_cell.length_b   1.000
_cell.length_c   1.000
_cell.angle_alpha   90.00
_cell.angle_beta   90.00
_cell.angle_gamma   90.00
#
_symmetry.space_group_name_H-M   'P 1'
#
loop_
_entity.id
_entity.type
_entity.pdbx_description
1 polymer ?
#
loop_
_entity_poly.entity_id
_entity_poly.type
_entity_poly.pdbx_seq_one_letter_code
_entity_poly.pdbx_strand_id
1 'polypeptide(L)'
;MKTYAQNSPYDTPWTTGHRIRALLWDYCWALLCAWTPKPLNAWRLVCLRAFGAKIHGRPFVHQRARIQLPWNLTLHDRACLGDRANAYTLGPIEIHEGATIAQEAYLCTGTHKFDDPALPLQTAPITIGARAFVGARAFILPGVTIGERAVVGACAVVRRSVPAGETVVGNPAKPLARRVITAN
;
A
#
# COMPACT_ATOMS: atom_id res chain seq x y z
N MET A 1 -10.96 3.33 12.25
CA MET A 1 -9.62 3.96 12.41
C MET A 1 -9.08 3.68 13.79
N LYS A 2 -7.77 3.38 13.92
CA LYS A 2 -7.07 3.28 15.20
C LYS A 2 -6.36 4.60 15.46
N THR A 3 -6.63 5.23 16.61
CA THR A 3 -5.96 6.45 17.04
C THR A 3 -4.88 6.10 18.07
N TYR A 4 -3.70 6.67 17.93
CA TYR A 4 -2.59 6.50 18.87
C TYR A 4 -2.56 7.66 19.85
N ALA A 5 -2.41 7.37 21.15
CA ALA A 5 -2.30 8.41 22.16
C ALA A 5 -0.98 9.20 21.96
N GLN A 6 -1.10 10.51 21.80
CA GLN A 6 0.00 11.45 21.72
C GLN A 6 -0.39 12.69 22.49
N ASN A 7 0.54 13.25 23.27
CA ASN A 7 0.33 14.45 24.07
C ASN A 7 0.74 15.72 23.30
N SER A 8 1.52 15.54 22.23
CA SER A 8 2.05 16.61 21.40
C SER A 8 2.26 16.12 19.97
N PRO A 9 2.17 17.02 18.95
CA PRO A 9 2.51 16.66 17.56
C PRO A 9 3.93 16.16 17.37
N TYR A 10 4.83 16.42 18.33
CA TYR A 10 6.23 16.00 18.30
C TYR A 10 6.46 14.65 18.96
N ASP A 11 5.46 14.08 19.62
CA ASP A 11 5.57 12.77 20.26
C ASP A 11 5.52 11.67 19.22
N THR A 12 6.25 10.60 19.47
CA THR A 12 6.17 9.38 18.65
C THR A 12 5.30 8.34 19.34
N PRO A 13 4.30 7.78 18.65
CA PRO A 13 3.47 6.70 19.22
C PRO A 13 4.19 5.35 19.26
N TRP A 14 5.43 5.29 18.76
CA TRP A 14 6.18 4.05 18.59
C TRP A 14 7.12 3.79 19.75
N THR A 15 7.10 2.55 20.28
CA THR A 15 8.08 2.11 21.28
C THR A 15 9.49 2.08 20.69
N THR A 16 10.51 2.15 21.57
CA THR A 16 11.91 2.06 21.14
C THR A 16 12.19 0.78 20.34
N GLY A 17 11.67 -0.37 20.79
CA GLY A 17 11.81 -1.64 20.07
C GLY A 17 11.21 -1.60 18.66
N HIS A 18 10.05 -0.95 18.51
CA HIS A 18 9.42 -0.76 17.21
C HIS A 18 10.28 0.10 16.26
N ARG A 19 10.84 1.19 16.79
CA ARG A 19 11.75 2.09 16.06
C ARG A 19 13.03 1.39 15.62
N ILE A 20 13.64 0.61 16.51
CA ILE A 20 14.84 -0.19 16.18
C ILE A 20 14.50 -1.20 15.06
N ARG A 21 13.38 -1.92 15.17
CA ARG A 21 12.96 -2.88 14.14
C ARG A 21 12.72 -2.21 12.79
N ALA A 22 12.11 -1.02 12.76
CA ALA A 22 11.91 -0.26 11.54
C ALA A 22 13.25 0.17 10.92
N LEU A 23 14.18 0.68 11.74
CA LEU A 23 15.52 1.06 11.30
C LEU A 23 16.30 -0.13 10.73
N LEU A 24 16.27 -1.29 11.39
CA LEU A 24 16.90 -2.52 10.89
C LEU A 24 16.30 -2.95 9.55
N TRP A 25 14.98 -2.79 9.36
CA TRP A 25 14.32 -3.04 8.09
C TRP A 25 14.80 -2.10 6.98
N ASP A 26 14.88 -0.80 7.25
CA ASP A 26 15.34 0.20 6.28
C ASP A 26 16.76 -0.13 5.78
N TYR A 27 17.68 -0.45 6.70
CA TYR A 27 19.03 -0.89 6.33
C TYR A 27 19.05 -2.23 5.61
N CYS A 28 18.26 -3.21 6.05
CA CYS A 28 18.15 -4.50 5.37
C CYS A 28 17.69 -4.30 3.92
N TRP A 29 16.63 -3.52 3.69
CA TRP A 29 16.15 -3.26 2.34
C TRP A 29 17.18 -2.53 1.48
N ALA A 30 17.79 -1.47 2.01
CA ALA A 30 18.78 -0.69 1.29
C ALA A 30 20.01 -1.51 0.89
N LEU A 31 20.55 -2.30 1.81
CA LEU A 31 21.81 -3.02 1.63
C LEU A 31 21.63 -4.38 0.92
N LEU A 32 20.49 -5.05 1.08
CA LEU A 32 20.30 -6.42 0.60
C LEU A 32 19.28 -6.55 -0.53
N CYS A 33 18.40 -5.57 -0.73
CA CYS A 33 17.28 -5.70 -1.67
C CYS A 33 17.26 -4.63 -2.77
N ALA A 34 17.47 -3.35 -2.44
CA ALA A 34 17.21 -2.22 -3.32
C ALA A 34 18.04 -2.20 -4.62
N TRP A 35 19.22 -2.79 -4.63
CA TRP A 35 20.13 -2.88 -5.79
C TRP A 35 19.97 -4.18 -6.59
N THR A 36 19.20 -5.15 -6.07
CA THR A 36 19.07 -6.46 -6.71
C THR A 36 18.31 -6.38 -8.03
N PRO A 37 18.69 -7.12 -9.08
CA PRO A 37 17.94 -7.18 -10.34
C PRO A 37 16.59 -7.87 -10.16
N LYS A 38 15.69 -7.67 -11.13
CA LYS A 38 14.33 -8.24 -11.10
C LYS A 38 14.28 -9.75 -10.83
N PRO A 39 15.14 -10.61 -11.44
CA PRO A 39 15.11 -12.05 -11.19
C PRO A 39 15.32 -12.47 -9.73
N LEU A 40 15.98 -11.64 -8.92
CA LEU A 40 16.17 -11.90 -7.49
C LEU A 40 14.94 -11.53 -6.62
N ASN A 41 13.74 -11.57 -7.20
CA ASN A 41 12.50 -11.35 -6.44
C ASN A 41 12.34 -12.35 -5.29
N ALA A 42 12.69 -13.62 -5.48
CA ALA A 42 12.61 -14.63 -4.42
C ALA A 42 13.40 -14.25 -3.17
N TRP A 43 14.59 -13.66 -3.34
CA TRP A 43 15.40 -13.14 -2.24
C TRP A 43 14.69 -12.01 -1.49
N ARG A 44 14.12 -11.04 -2.20
CA ARG A 44 13.36 -9.95 -1.59
C ARG A 44 12.17 -10.46 -0.76
N LEU A 45 11.49 -11.50 -1.24
CA LEU A 45 10.39 -12.13 -0.50
C LEU A 45 10.87 -12.84 0.77
N VAL A 46 12.08 -13.43 0.77
CA VAL A 46 12.70 -14.00 1.98
C VAL A 46 12.95 -12.89 3.00
N CYS A 47 13.57 -11.78 2.61
CA CYS A 47 13.80 -10.64 3.49
C CYS A 47 12.49 -10.09 4.08
N LEU A 48 11.45 -9.93 3.25
CA LEU A 48 10.13 -9.49 3.70
C LEU A 48 9.52 -10.43 4.75
N ARG A 49 9.58 -11.75 4.53
CA ARG A 49 9.11 -12.76 5.51
C ARG A 49 9.89 -12.69 6.81
N ALA A 50 11.22 -12.56 6.75
CA ALA A 50 12.07 -12.45 7.93
C ALA A 50 11.70 -11.25 8.83
N PHE A 51 11.21 -10.16 8.22
CA PHE A 51 10.71 -8.99 8.93
C PHE A 51 9.21 -9.03 9.22
N GLY A 52 8.54 -10.16 8.95
CA GLY A 52 7.17 -10.43 9.39
C GLY A 52 6.08 -10.10 8.37
N ALA A 53 6.42 -9.83 7.10
CA ALA A 53 5.42 -9.76 6.05
C ALA A 53 4.78 -11.13 5.80
N LYS A 54 3.47 -11.16 5.63
CA LYS A 54 2.72 -12.37 5.27
C LYS A 54 2.72 -12.51 3.74
N ILE A 55 3.45 -13.50 3.24
CA ILE A 55 3.64 -13.72 1.81
C ILE A 55 3.07 -15.08 1.41
N HIS A 56 2.02 -15.07 0.61
CA HIS A 56 1.35 -16.25 0.06
C HIS A 56 1.71 -16.39 -1.43
N GLY A 57 2.08 -17.59 -1.86
CA GLY A 57 2.49 -17.86 -3.24
C GLY A 57 3.74 -17.10 -3.67
N ARG A 58 3.70 -16.53 -4.87
CA ARG A 58 4.84 -15.86 -5.52
C ARG A 58 4.48 -14.44 -5.98
N PRO A 59 4.19 -13.49 -5.08
CA PRO A 59 4.02 -12.10 -5.48
C PRO A 59 5.31 -11.51 -6.06
N PHE A 60 5.20 -10.42 -6.79
CA PHE A 60 6.33 -9.67 -7.29
C PHE A 60 6.47 -8.35 -6.52
N VAL A 61 7.66 -8.08 -5.99
CA VAL A 61 8.00 -6.82 -5.34
C VAL A 61 9.19 -6.21 -6.06
N HIS A 62 8.99 -5.05 -6.69
CA HIS A 62 10.08 -4.36 -7.36
C HIS A 62 11.13 -3.92 -6.35
N GLN A 63 12.44 -4.01 -6.71
CA GLN A 63 13.54 -3.66 -5.81
C GLN A 63 13.51 -2.20 -5.30
N ARG A 64 12.88 -1.30 -6.04
CA ARG A 64 12.70 0.11 -5.66
C ARG A 64 11.33 0.39 -5.01
N ALA A 65 10.50 -0.62 -4.78
CA ALA A 65 9.29 -0.44 -3.99
C ALA A 65 9.65 -0.01 -2.57
N ARG A 66 8.82 0.84 -1.97
CA ARG A 66 8.98 1.30 -0.58
C ARG A 66 7.94 0.61 0.29
N ILE A 67 8.38 -0.01 1.37
CA ILE A 67 7.53 -0.70 2.34
C ILE A 67 7.94 -0.21 3.72
N GLN A 68 7.07 0.55 4.39
CA GLN A 68 7.43 1.21 5.65
C GLN A 68 7.62 0.21 6.79
N LEU A 69 6.63 -0.65 7.04
CA LEU A 69 6.63 -1.62 8.13
C LEU A 69 6.17 -2.97 7.56
N PRO A 70 7.09 -3.88 7.19
CA PRO A 70 6.74 -5.11 6.48
C PRO A 70 5.81 -6.04 7.27
N TRP A 71 5.85 -6.01 8.60
CA TRP A 71 4.95 -6.81 9.44
C TRP A 71 3.47 -6.43 9.37
N ASN A 72 3.16 -5.31 8.74
CA ASN A 72 1.79 -4.88 8.44
C ASN A 72 1.40 -5.14 6.97
N LEU A 73 2.23 -5.86 6.19
CA LEU A 73 1.97 -6.15 4.79
C LEU A 73 1.61 -7.62 4.58
N THR A 74 0.50 -7.84 3.88
CA THR A 74 0.10 -9.16 3.37
C THR A 74 0.05 -9.11 1.84
N LEU A 75 0.77 -10.00 1.18
CA LEU A 75 0.77 -10.16 -0.27
C LEU A 75 0.32 -11.57 -0.62
N HIS A 76 -0.70 -11.67 -1.46
CA HIS A 76 -1.15 -12.95 -2.00
C HIS A 76 -0.48 -13.29 -3.33
N ASP A 77 -0.76 -14.49 -3.85
CA ASP A 77 -0.11 -15.00 -5.06
C ASP A 77 -0.25 -14.04 -6.23
N ARG A 78 0.83 -13.84 -6.98
CA ARG A 78 0.88 -12.94 -8.15
C ARG A 78 0.49 -11.48 -7.87
N ALA A 79 0.31 -11.06 -6.61
CA ALA A 79 0.23 -9.64 -6.28
C ALA A 79 1.50 -8.91 -6.71
N CYS A 80 1.38 -7.68 -7.23
CA CYS A 80 2.51 -6.94 -7.75
C CYS A 80 2.63 -5.57 -7.09
N LEU A 81 3.79 -5.29 -6.49
CA LEU A 81 4.23 -3.94 -6.12
C LEU A 81 5.24 -3.44 -7.15
N GLY A 82 4.81 -2.47 -7.95
CA GLY A 82 5.59 -1.89 -9.05
C GLY A 82 6.77 -1.04 -8.61
N ASP A 83 7.44 -0.47 -9.61
CA ASP A 83 8.59 0.40 -9.39
C ASP A 83 8.22 1.63 -8.56
N ARG A 84 8.94 1.87 -7.46
CA ARG A 84 8.68 2.97 -6.52
C ARG A 84 7.25 3.02 -5.95
N ALA A 85 6.44 1.98 -6.14
CA ALA A 85 5.18 1.88 -5.43
C ALA A 85 5.43 1.96 -3.92
N ASN A 86 4.62 2.74 -3.23
CA ASN A 86 4.80 3.00 -1.80
C ASN A 86 3.67 2.34 -1.00
N ALA A 87 4.01 1.28 -0.27
CA ALA A 87 3.15 0.69 0.74
C ALA A 87 3.48 1.33 2.11
N TYR A 88 2.80 2.44 2.41
CA TYR A 88 2.96 3.16 3.67
C TYR A 88 2.17 2.45 4.78
N THR A 89 2.74 1.37 5.26
CA THR A 89 2.13 0.34 6.11
C THR A 89 2.15 0.67 7.59
N LEU A 90 1.82 1.90 8.01
CA LEU A 90 1.62 2.21 9.44
C LEU A 90 0.46 1.41 10.01
N GLY A 91 -0.59 1.19 9.23
CA GLY A 91 -1.65 0.20 9.43
C GLY A 91 -1.53 -0.97 8.45
N PRO A 92 -2.39 -1.99 8.58
CA PRO A 92 -2.39 -3.14 7.68
C PRO A 92 -2.66 -2.78 6.22
N ILE A 93 -1.89 -3.38 5.30
CA ILE A 93 -2.18 -3.41 3.87
C ILE A 93 -2.25 -4.87 3.43
N GLU A 94 -3.36 -5.23 2.78
CA GLU A 94 -3.55 -6.54 2.17
C GLU A 94 -3.77 -6.39 0.66
N ILE A 95 -2.94 -7.09 -0.14
CA ILE A 95 -3.01 -7.07 -1.59
C ILE A 95 -3.29 -8.48 -2.07
N HIS A 96 -4.49 -8.68 -2.60
CA HIS A 96 -4.98 -9.99 -3.01
C HIS A 96 -4.39 -10.48 -4.33
N GLU A 97 -4.72 -11.72 -4.67
CA GLU A 97 -4.18 -12.46 -5.81
C GLU A 97 -4.27 -11.68 -7.12
N GLY A 98 -3.14 -11.59 -7.83
CA GLY A 98 -3.07 -10.98 -9.16
C GLY A 98 -3.32 -9.47 -9.19
N ALA A 99 -3.52 -8.81 -8.03
CA ALA A 99 -3.68 -7.37 -7.99
C ALA A 99 -2.35 -6.66 -8.31
N THR A 100 -2.44 -5.52 -9.00
CA THR A 100 -1.28 -4.76 -9.43
C THR A 100 -1.31 -3.35 -8.87
N ILE A 101 -0.26 -2.99 -8.15
CA ILE A 101 0.03 -1.62 -7.73
C ILE A 101 1.10 -1.09 -8.69
N ALA A 102 0.69 -0.19 -9.59
CA ALA A 102 1.58 0.34 -10.62
C ALA A 102 2.65 1.26 -10.02
N GLN A 103 3.56 1.71 -10.87
CA GLN A 103 4.71 2.52 -10.46
C GLN A 103 4.29 3.82 -9.75
N GLU A 104 5.01 4.14 -8.69
CA GLU A 104 4.84 5.36 -7.87
C GLU A 104 3.45 5.50 -7.21
N ALA A 105 2.56 4.49 -7.31
CA ALA A 105 1.29 4.52 -6.59
C ALA A 105 1.53 4.47 -5.08
N TYR A 106 0.70 5.17 -4.32
CA TYR A 106 0.85 5.34 -2.88
C TYR A 106 -0.35 4.75 -2.14
N LEU A 107 -0.12 3.75 -1.31
CA LEU A 107 -1.10 3.16 -0.40
C LEU A 107 -0.87 3.75 0.99
N CYS A 108 -1.64 4.74 1.39
CA CYS A 108 -1.47 5.51 2.62
C CYS A 108 -2.39 4.99 3.72
N THR A 109 -1.88 4.26 4.70
CA THR A 109 -2.69 3.79 5.84
C THR A 109 -2.71 4.75 7.01
N GLY A 110 -1.91 5.83 6.99
CA GLY A 110 -1.78 6.79 8.07
C GLY A 110 -2.35 8.17 7.74
N THR A 111 -2.94 8.82 8.74
CA THR A 111 -3.36 10.22 8.74
C THR A 111 -3.28 10.77 10.16
N HIS A 112 -3.71 11.99 10.38
CA HIS A 112 -3.79 12.61 11.70
C HIS A 112 -5.24 13.03 12.01
N LYS A 113 -5.55 13.13 13.29
CA LYS A 113 -6.81 13.68 13.77
C LYS A 113 -6.67 15.22 13.81
N PHE A 114 -7.19 15.90 12.79
CA PHE A 114 -6.97 17.33 12.56
C PHE A 114 -7.77 18.24 13.49
N ASP A 115 -8.80 17.73 14.15
CA ASP A 115 -9.63 18.43 15.14
C ASP A 115 -9.05 18.36 16.56
N ASP A 116 -7.88 17.73 16.72
CA ASP A 116 -7.16 17.62 17.99
C ASP A 116 -5.81 18.36 17.88
N PRO A 117 -5.52 19.35 18.76
CA PRO A 117 -4.27 20.10 18.72
C PRO A 117 -3.00 19.24 18.85
N ALA A 118 -3.09 18.07 19.47
CA ALA A 118 -1.99 17.11 19.57
C ALA A 118 -1.74 16.34 18.24
N LEU A 119 -2.62 16.51 17.24
CA LEU A 119 -2.55 15.84 15.94
C LEU A 119 -2.23 14.33 16.04
N PRO A 120 -2.93 13.58 16.88
CA PRO A 120 -2.59 12.17 17.09
C PRO A 120 -2.69 11.39 15.78
N LEU A 121 -1.71 10.48 15.60
CA LEU A 121 -1.68 9.60 14.44
C LEU A 121 -2.92 8.70 14.42
N GLN A 122 -3.56 8.63 13.27
CA GLN A 122 -4.64 7.69 12.99
C GLN A 122 -4.22 6.74 11.87
N THR A 123 -4.56 5.45 12.02
CA THR A 123 -4.34 4.47 10.97
C THR A 123 -5.62 3.72 10.65
N ALA A 124 -5.77 3.34 9.37
CA ALA A 124 -6.82 2.45 8.94
C ALA A 124 -6.29 1.49 7.86
N PRO A 125 -6.80 0.25 7.79
CA PRO A 125 -6.32 -0.74 6.84
C PRO A 125 -6.66 -0.33 5.40
N ILE A 126 -5.87 -0.84 4.45
CA ILE A 126 -6.18 -0.81 3.02
C ILE A 126 -6.24 -2.23 2.50
N THR A 127 -7.30 -2.54 1.74
CA THR A 127 -7.46 -3.83 1.07
C THR A 127 -7.55 -3.62 -0.43
N ILE A 128 -6.72 -4.32 -1.19
CA ILE A 128 -6.76 -4.33 -2.66
C ILE A 128 -7.24 -5.70 -3.09
N GLY A 129 -8.44 -5.76 -3.65
CA GLY A 129 -9.11 -6.99 -4.08
C GLY A 129 -8.39 -7.71 -5.21
N ALA A 130 -8.72 -8.98 -5.41
CA ALA A 130 -8.10 -9.82 -6.43
C ALA A 130 -8.20 -9.21 -7.82
N ARG A 131 -7.09 -9.26 -8.58
CA ARG A 131 -7.01 -8.73 -9.96
C ARG A 131 -7.36 -7.25 -10.10
N ALA A 132 -7.44 -6.49 -9.01
CA ALA A 132 -7.61 -5.05 -9.06
C ALA A 132 -6.34 -4.37 -9.60
N PHE A 133 -6.51 -3.23 -10.23
CA PHE A 133 -5.41 -2.44 -10.78
C PHE A 133 -5.40 -1.04 -10.17
N VAL A 134 -4.30 -0.68 -9.53
CA VAL A 134 -4.06 0.68 -9.02
C VAL A 134 -3.05 1.35 -9.95
N GLY A 135 -3.51 2.33 -10.71
CA GLY A 135 -2.75 3.03 -11.74
C GLY A 135 -1.55 3.82 -11.17
N ALA A 136 -0.62 4.16 -12.06
CA ALA A 136 0.59 4.89 -11.70
C ALA A 136 0.26 6.20 -10.96
N ARG A 137 1.02 6.48 -9.88
CA ARG A 137 0.85 7.68 -9.05
C ARG A 137 -0.53 7.85 -8.42
N ALA A 138 -1.40 6.84 -8.46
CA ALA A 138 -2.66 6.92 -7.73
C ALA A 138 -2.39 6.94 -6.22
N PHE A 139 -3.22 7.67 -5.49
CA PHE A 139 -3.13 7.83 -4.05
C PHE A 139 -4.35 7.21 -3.37
N ILE A 140 -4.14 6.17 -2.58
CA ILE A 140 -5.20 5.47 -1.84
C ILE A 140 -5.15 5.90 -0.39
N LEU A 141 -6.25 6.48 0.10
CA LEU A 141 -6.38 7.01 1.46
C LEU A 141 -6.68 5.90 2.49
N PRO A 142 -6.45 6.18 3.80
CA PRO A 142 -6.68 5.20 4.86
C PRO A 142 -8.12 4.68 4.90
N GLY A 143 -8.30 3.39 5.13
CA GLY A 143 -9.60 2.74 5.27
C GLY A 143 -10.29 2.38 3.96
N VAL A 144 -9.62 2.58 2.83
CA VAL A 144 -10.19 2.29 1.50
C VAL A 144 -10.02 0.82 1.15
N THR A 145 -11.10 0.23 0.62
CA THR A 145 -11.10 -1.07 -0.05
C THR A 145 -11.28 -0.86 -1.55
N ILE A 146 -10.37 -1.39 -2.36
CA ILE A 146 -10.51 -1.50 -3.81
C ILE A 146 -11.05 -2.90 -4.11
N GLY A 147 -12.26 -2.98 -4.67
CA GLY A 147 -12.93 -4.26 -4.94
C GLY A 147 -12.22 -5.11 -6.00
N GLU A 148 -12.62 -6.39 -6.08
CA GLU A 148 -12.09 -7.32 -7.10
C GLU A 148 -12.25 -6.74 -8.51
N ARG A 149 -11.18 -6.85 -9.33
CA ARG A 149 -11.16 -6.34 -10.71
C ARG A 149 -11.49 -4.85 -10.87
N ALA A 150 -11.54 -4.09 -9.79
CA ALA A 150 -11.70 -2.65 -9.89
C ALA A 150 -10.43 -2.01 -10.46
N VAL A 151 -10.61 -0.88 -11.15
CA VAL A 151 -9.53 -0.14 -11.78
C VAL A 151 -9.48 1.26 -11.22
N VAL A 152 -8.34 1.64 -10.66
CA VAL A 152 -8.04 3.01 -10.27
C VAL A 152 -7.14 3.62 -11.34
N GLY A 153 -7.60 4.67 -12.00
CA GLY A 153 -6.82 5.36 -13.03
C GLY A 153 -5.56 6.01 -12.47
N ALA A 154 -4.59 6.29 -13.35
CA ALA A 154 -3.37 6.98 -12.98
C ALA A 154 -3.67 8.35 -12.35
N CYS A 155 -2.85 8.76 -11.36
CA CYS A 155 -2.97 10.03 -10.63
C CYS A 155 -4.32 10.24 -9.90
N ALA A 156 -5.16 9.20 -9.77
CA ALA A 156 -6.42 9.31 -9.05
C ALA A 156 -6.20 9.37 -7.53
N VAL A 157 -7.00 10.18 -6.83
CA VAL A 157 -7.00 10.25 -5.36
C VAL A 157 -8.27 9.60 -4.83
N VAL A 158 -8.10 8.38 -4.30
CA VAL A 158 -9.21 7.53 -3.84
C VAL A 158 -9.41 7.69 -2.34
N ARG A 159 -10.53 8.29 -1.95
CA ARG A 159 -10.90 8.54 -0.55
C ARG A 159 -12.09 7.71 -0.06
N ARG A 160 -12.72 6.94 -0.91
CA ARG A 160 -13.85 6.04 -0.61
C ARG A 160 -13.60 4.70 -1.28
N SER A 161 -14.12 3.64 -0.69
CA SER A 161 -14.01 2.30 -1.26
C SER A 161 -14.62 2.23 -2.66
N VAL A 162 -13.98 1.45 -3.53
CA VAL A 162 -14.36 1.25 -4.93
C VAL A 162 -14.97 -0.14 -5.06
N PRO A 163 -16.22 -0.27 -5.48
CA PRO A 163 -16.86 -1.56 -5.71
C PRO A 163 -16.12 -2.46 -6.71
N ALA A 164 -16.38 -3.76 -6.64
CA ALA A 164 -15.81 -4.72 -7.59
C ALA A 164 -16.18 -4.38 -9.04
N GLY A 165 -15.20 -4.48 -9.94
CA GLY A 165 -15.37 -4.24 -11.38
C GLY A 165 -15.56 -2.77 -11.76
N GLU A 166 -15.59 -1.83 -10.83
CA GLU A 166 -15.70 -0.41 -11.16
C GLU A 166 -14.35 0.19 -11.58
N THR A 167 -14.44 1.20 -12.45
CA THR A 167 -13.30 2.04 -12.81
C THR A 167 -13.51 3.44 -12.23
N VAL A 168 -12.51 3.95 -11.51
CA VAL A 168 -12.52 5.31 -10.95
C VAL A 168 -11.31 6.10 -11.43
N VAL A 169 -11.48 7.40 -11.66
CA VAL A 169 -10.44 8.32 -12.15
C VAL A 169 -10.57 9.69 -11.51
N GLY A 170 -9.48 10.44 -11.49
CA GLY A 170 -9.45 11.86 -11.12
C GLY A 170 -9.17 12.12 -9.65
N ASN A 171 -9.17 13.40 -9.27
CA ASN A 171 -8.99 13.90 -7.91
C ASN A 171 -10.09 14.89 -7.55
N PRO A 172 -11.04 14.56 -6.64
CA PRO A 172 -11.21 13.23 -6.04
C PRO A 172 -11.66 12.18 -7.08
N ALA A 173 -11.29 10.92 -6.86
CA ALA A 173 -11.67 9.82 -7.76
C ALA A 173 -13.20 9.66 -7.82
N LYS A 174 -13.70 9.56 -9.05
CA LYS A 174 -15.12 9.36 -9.36
C LYS A 174 -15.27 8.19 -10.34
N PRO A 175 -16.40 7.47 -10.31
CA PRO A 175 -16.68 6.44 -11.29
C PRO A 175 -16.56 6.97 -12.71
N LEU A 176 -15.88 6.21 -13.57
CA LEU A 176 -15.82 6.48 -14.99
C LEU A 176 -17.03 5.80 -15.65
N ALA A 177 -17.92 6.60 -16.25
CA ALA A 177 -19.06 6.06 -16.97
C ALA A 177 -18.59 5.08 -18.07
N ARG A 178 -19.09 3.84 -18.07
CA ARG A 178 -18.82 2.89 -19.15
C ARG A 178 -19.37 3.47 -20.45
N ARG A 179 -18.50 3.77 -21.40
CA ARG A 179 -18.92 3.97 -22.78
C ARG A 179 -19.45 2.62 -23.29
N VAL A 180 -20.74 2.52 -23.50
CA VAL A 180 -21.31 1.41 -24.26
C VAL A 180 -20.87 1.66 -25.71
N ILE A 181 -19.87 0.92 -26.18
CA ILE A 181 -19.53 0.89 -27.61
C ILE A 181 -20.62 0.02 -28.23
N THR A 182 -21.67 0.64 -28.79
CA THR A 182 -22.56 -0.04 -29.70
C THR A 182 -21.73 -0.36 -30.93
N ALA A 183 -21.43 -1.63 -31.16
CA ALA A 183 -20.89 -2.09 -32.43
C ALA A 183 -21.92 -1.77 -33.52
N ASN A 184 -21.54 -0.95 -34.49
CA ASN A 184 -22.28 -0.78 -35.75
C ASN A 184 -22.04 -2.00 -36.64
#